data_e1294b8fb39a95f32b034fa72d02f6f4
#
_entry.id   e1294b8fb39a95f32b034fa72d02f6f4
#
_cell.length_a   1.000
_cell.length_b   1.000
_cell.length_c   1.000
_cell.angle_alpha   90.00
_cell.angle_beta   90.00
_cell.angle_gamma   90.00
#
_symmetry.space_group_name_H-M   'P 1'
#
loop_
_entity.id
_entity.type
_entity.pdbx_description
1 polymer ?
#
loop_
_entity_poly.entity_id
_entity_poly.type
_entity_poly.pdbx_seq_one_letter_code
_entity_poly.pdbx_strand_id
1 'polypeptide(L)'
;LSYTYLSALLSDLLDVKTPASGWLSEGVLMKLYGRPQSVLGQLMALTAGGWMPMLCLFSLPMAMLAPLAGVSLRSASPFFFLSLLLCVLLGFAVDILFACLSIKLRNMNWLISRIRGAVVTLFSGTVIPIKLLPFGLDEAMKYQPFASLGSAPLSIFTGIADAGETIAAQVIWTLIIWPLALYVFSKSREGMVSYGG
;
A
#
# COMPACT_ATOMS: atom_id res chain seq x y z
N LEU A 1 5.02 19.45 9.45
CA LEU A 1 6.37 19.00 9.08
C LEU A 1 6.55 17.52 9.38
N SER A 2 6.32 17.03 10.61
CA SER A 2 6.53 15.61 10.99
C SER A 2 5.71 14.63 10.14
N TYR A 3 4.47 14.97 9.81
CA TYR A 3 3.60 14.15 8.95
C TYR A 3 4.20 13.95 7.55
N THR A 4 4.57 15.04 6.88
CA THR A 4 5.12 15.02 5.51
C THR A 4 6.50 14.35 5.48
N TYR A 5 7.32 14.60 6.50
CA TYR A 5 8.63 13.98 6.63
C TYR A 5 8.52 12.46 6.80
N LEU A 6 7.62 12.00 7.67
CA LEU A 6 7.37 10.59 7.87
C LEU A 6 6.74 9.92 6.64
N SER A 7 5.84 10.62 5.94
CA SER A 7 5.28 10.16 4.66
C SER A 7 6.37 9.89 3.63
N ALA A 8 7.36 10.78 3.53
CA ALA A 8 8.50 10.59 2.64
C ALA A 8 9.40 9.42 3.05
N LEU A 9 9.68 9.28 4.36
CA LEU A 9 10.48 8.18 4.91
C LEU A 9 9.86 6.81 4.65
N LEU A 10 8.55 6.70 4.72
CA LEU A 10 7.81 5.44 4.63
C LEU A 10 7.10 5.28 3.28
N SER A 11 7.45 6.06 2.27
CA SER A 11 6.75 6.12 0.98
C SER A 11 6.50 4.73 0.36
N ASP A 12 7.49 3.84 0.38
CA ASP A 12 7.37 2.50 -0.19
C ASP A 12 6.45 1.57 0.63
N LEU A 13 6.38 1.79 1.95
CA LEU A 13 5.49 1.04 2.84
C LEU A 13 4.05 1.56 2.78
N LEU A 14 3.87 2.86 2.53
CA LEU A 14 2.56 3.50 2.41
C LEU A 14 1.92 3.33 1.02
N ASP A 15 2.74 3.11 -0.02
CA ASP A 15 2.29 2.85 -1.39
C ASP A 15 2.91 1.56 -1.92
N VAL A 16 2.43 0.43 -1.38
CA VAL A 16 2.89 -0.92 -1.74
C VAL A 16 2.68 -1.18 -3.23
N LYS A 17 3.78 -1.40 -3.95
CA LYS A 17 3.79 -1.74 -5.37
C LYS A 17 4.48 -3.08 -5.57
N THR A 18 3.72 -4.07 -6.01
CA THR A 18 4.30 -5.37 -6.38
C THR A 18 4.67 -5.38 -7.86
N PRO A 19 5.60 -6.23 -8.29
CA PRO A 19 5.87 -6.43 -9.71
C PRO A 19 4.76 -7.21 -10.44
N ALA A 20 3.66 -7.53 -9.75
CA ALA A 20 2.60 -8.41 -10.26
C ALA A 20 1.99 -7.91 -11.56
N SER A 21 1.71 -6.62 -11.70
CA SER A 21 1.09 -6.06 -12.90
C SER A 21 1.95 -6.23 -14.16
N GLY A 22 3.27 -6.06 -14.06
CA GLY A 22 4.22 -6.29 -15.15
C GLY A 22 4.38 -7.79 -15.44
N TRP A 23 4.58 -8.59 -14.40
CA TRP A 23 4.81 -10.02 -14.54
C TRP A 23 3.62 -10.81 -15.05
N LEU A 24 2.41 -10.35 -14.75
CA LEU A 24 1.18 -10.91 -15.28
C LEU A 24 1.08 -10.74 -16.80
N SER A 25 1.53 -9.60 -17.32
CA SER A 25 1.51 -9.33 -18.77
C SER A 25 2.64 -10.01 -19.54
N GLU A 26 3.78 -10.22 -18.89
CA GLU A 26 5.00 -10.80 -19.51
C GLU A 26 5.11 -12.31 -19.36
N GLY A 27 4.11 -12.97 -18.77
CA GLY A 27 4.14 -14.41 -18.50
C GLY A 27 5.18 -14.87 -17.47
N VAL A 28 5.90 -13.94 -16.86
CA VAL A 28 6.93 -14.23 -15.84
C VAL A 28 6.33 -14.91 -14.62
N LEU A 29 5.07 -14.66 -14.33
CA LEU A 29 4.36 -15.28 -13.23
C LEU A 29 4.29 -16.81 -13.34
N MET A 30 4.31 -17.35 -14.55
CA MET A 30 4.35 -18.80 -14.78
C MET A 30 5.56 -19.46 -14.09
N LYS A 31 6.70 -18.75 -14.02
CA LYS A 31 7.91 -19.26 -13.33
C LYS A 31 7.72 -19.39 -11.82
N LEU A 32 6.81 -18.61 -11.23
CA LEU A 32 6.50 -18.67 -9.79
C LEU A 32 5.61 -19.87 -9.45
N TYR A 33 4.80 -20.34 -10.40
CA TYR A 33 3.96 -21.54 -10.21
C TYR A 33 4.77 -22.84 -10.14
N GLY A 34 5.99 -22.87 -10.68
CA GLY A 34 6.89 -24.03 -10.57
C GLY A 34 7.51 -24.21 -9.18
N ARG A 35 7.27 -23.30 -8.24
CA ARG A 35 7.81 -23.37 -6.89
C ARG A 35 6.74 -23.88 -5.90
N PRO A 36 7.14 -24.60 -4.82
CA PRO A 36 6.19 -25.16 -3.86
C PRO A 36 5.47 -24.11 -3.00
N GLN A 37 5.89 -22.85 -3.05
CA GLN A 37 5.33 -21.75 -2.26
C GLN A 37 4.17 -21.08 -3.01
N SER A 38 3.23 -20.48 -2.26
CA SER A 38 2.14 -19.71 -2.86
C SER A 38 2.68 -18.52 -3.66
N VAL A 39 2.13 -18.28 -4.85
CA VAL A 39 2.53 -17.17 -5.73
C VAL A 39 2.42 -15.83 -5.02
N LEU A 40 1.34 -15.63 -4.26
CA LEU A 40 1.13 -14.39 -3.49
C LEU A 40 2.21 -14.22 -2.42
N GLY A 41 2.56 -15.28 -1.69
CA GLY A 41 3.64 -15.23 -0.69
C GLY A 41 4.98 -14.89 -1.31
N GLN A 42 5.29 -15.43 -2.50
CA GLN A 42 6.50 -15.08 -3.25
C GLN A 42 6.50 -13.62 -3.69
N LEU A 43 5.38 -13.09 -4.19
CA LEU A 43 5.25 -11.68 -4.56
C LEU A 43 5.44 -10.75 -3.35
N MET A 44 4.80 -11.07 -2.23
CA MET A 44 4.97 -10.30 -0.99
C MET A 44 6.41 -10.31 -0.49
N ALA A 45 7.07 -11.46 -0.49
CA ALA A 45 8.46 -11.59 -0.06
C ALA A 45 9.43 -10.82 -0.98
N LEU A 46 9.22 -10.88 -2.29
CA LEU A 46 10.02 -10.15 -3.27
C LEU A 46 9.85 -8.64 -3.12
N THR A 47 8.63 -8.17 -2.92
CA THR A 47 8.33 -6.76 -2.69
C THR A 47 8.98 -6.28 -1.39
N ALA A 48 8.81 -7.02 -0.30
CA ALA A 48 9.43 -6.71 0.99
C ALA A 48 10.97 -6.68 0.90
N GLY A 49 11.57 -7.62 0.16
CA GLY A 49 13.01 -7.61 -0.13
C GLY A 49 13.45 -6.38 -0.92
N GLY A 50 12.61 -5.92 -1.86
CA GLY A 50 12.86 -4.72 -2.66
C GLY A 50 12.85 -3.41 -1.86
N TRP A 51 12.19 -3.38 -0.69
CA TRP A 51 12.21 -2.20 0.19
C TRP A 51 13.53 -2.02 0.94
N MET A 52 14.30 -3.09 1.15
CA MET A 52 15.54 -3.05 1.94
C MET A 52 16.54 -1.99 1.45
N PRO A 53 16.88 -1.90 0.15
CA PRO A 53 17.78 -0.85 -0.31
C PRO A 53 17.27 0.55 -0.01
N MET A 54 15.99 0.82 -0.23
CA MET A 54 15.37 2.12 0.01
C MET A 54 15.36 2.47 1.51
N LEU A 55 14.98 1.50 2.36
CA LEU A 55 14.98 1.70 3.81
C LEU A 55 16.39 1.96 4.36
N CYS A 56 17.40 1.22 3.88
CA CYS A 56 18.78 1.35 4.36
C CYS A 56 19.49 2.59 3.80
N LEU A 57 19.30 2.89 2.51
CA LEU A 57 20.07 3.95 1.83
C LEU A 57 19.38 5.31 1.90
N PHE A 58 18.07 5.35 2.03
CA PHE A 58 17.31 6.60 2.08
C PHE A 58 16.64 6.84 3.44
N SER A 59 15.78 5.91 3.88
CA SER A 59 14.95 6.14 5.07
C SER A 59 15.78 6.21 6.36
N LEU A 60 16.79 5.36 6.50
CA LEU A 60 17.64 5.36 7.70
C LEU A 60 18.50 6.64 7.81
N PRO A 61 19.24 7.08 6.77
CA PRO A 61 19.97 8.37 6.84
C PRO A 61 19.06 9.56 7.05
N MET A 62 17.91 9.60 6.35
CA MET A 62 16.92 10.66 6.54
C MET A 62 16.38 10.66 7.98
N ALA A 63 16.10 9.50 8.56
CA ALA A 63 15.67 9.44 9.98
C ALA A 63 16.74 9.98 10.95
N MET A 64 18.03 9.73 10.68
CA MET A 64 19.14 10.29 11.46
C MET A 64 19.25 11.80 11.34
N LEU A 65 18.91 12.35 10.18
CA LEU A 65 18.92 13.80 9.91
C LEU A 65 17.66 14.53 10.40
N ALA A 66 16.61 13.82 10.79
CA ALA A 66 15.34 14.40 11.23
C ALA A 66 15.50 15.43 12.38
N PRO A 67 16.34 15.20 13.42
CA PRO A 67 16.54 16.18 14.48
C PRO A 67 17.14 17.50 13.99
N LEU A 68 18.01 17.45 12.95
CA LEU A 68 18.59 18.65 12.34
C LEU A 68 17.55 19.47 11.59
N ALA A 69 16.50 18.81 11.07
CA ALA A 69 15.34 19.45 10.44
C ALA A 69 14.27 19.91 11.46
N GLY A 70 14.54 19.77 12.76
CA GLY A 70 13.60 20.11 13.83
C GLY A 70 12.37 19.16 13.88
N VAL A 71 12.50 17.96 13.31
CA VAL A 71 11.44 16.96 13.25
C VAL A 71 11.67 15.91 14.35
N SER A 72 10.71 15.76 15.27
CA SER A 72 10.75 14.66 16.23
C SER A 72 10.14 13.40 15.61
N LEU A 73 10.89 12.30 15.57
CA LEU A 73 10.42 10.97 15.16
C LEU A 73 9.85 10.16 16.32
N ARG A 74 9.42 10.82 17.39
CA ARG A 74 8.77 10.14 18.50
C ARG A 74 7.29 9.94 18.16
N SER A 75 6.88 8.68 18.05
CA SER A 75 5.46 8.35 17.84
C SER A 75 4.62 8.76 19.06
N ALA A 76 3.45 9.34 18.80
CA ALA A 76 2.47 9.67 19.83
C ALA A 76 1.85 8.39 20.44
N SER A 77 1.81 7.29 19.71
CA SER A 77 1.20 6.04 20.16
C SER A 77 1.99 4.82 19.67
N PRO A 78 2.16 3.77 20.51
CA PRO A 78 2.78 2.50 20.10
C PRO A 78 1.95 1.76 19.04
N PHE A 79 0.67 2.06 18.92
CA PHE A 79 -0.24 1.51 17.91
C PHE A 79 0.14 1.90 16.46
N PHE A 80 1.07 2.82 16.29
CA PHE A 80 1.63 3.17 14.99
C PHE A 80 2.16 1.95 14.22
N PHE A 81 2.93 1.08 14.87
CA PHE A 81 3.51 -0.10 14.22
C PHE A 81 2.44 -1.10 13.77
N LEU A 82 1.39 -1.28 14.57
CA LEU A 82 0.24 -2.12 14.19
C LEU A 82 -0.49 -1.52 12.99
N SER A 83 -0.73 -0.21 13.00
CA SER A 83 -1.37 0.50 11.89
C SER A 83 -0.51 0.43 10.61
N LEU A 84 0.81 0.54 10.72
CA LEU A 84 1.72 0.41 9.60
C LEU A 84 1.68 -1.01 9.00
N LEU A 85 1.63 -2.03 9.84
CA LEU A 85 1.49 -3.42 9.39
C LEU A 85 0.17 -3.63 8.64
N LEU A 86 -0.95 -3.14 9.18
CA LEU A 86 -2.27 -3.20 8.53
C LEU A 86 -2.29 -2.41 7.21
N CYS A 87 -1.64 -1.25 7.18
CA CYS A 87 -1.45 -0.46 5.95
C CYS A 87 -0.74 -1.27 4.87
N VAL A 88 0.38 -1.91 5.20
CA VAL A 88 1.15 -2.75 4.27
C VAL A 88 0.31 -3.94 3.78
N LEU A 89 -0.38 -4.64 4.68
CA LEU A 89 -1.26 -5.75 4.32
C LEU A 89 -2.38 -5.31 3.38
N LEU A 90 -3.05 -4.21 3.71
CA LEU A 90 -4.10 -3.65 2.87
C LEU A 90 -3.55 -3.17 1.52
N GLY A 91 -2.35 -2.59 1.50
CA GLY A 91 -1.64 -2.16 0.30
C GLY A 91 -1.39 -3.33 -0.66
N PHE A 92 -0.94 -4.47 -0.15
CA PHE A 92 -0.80 -5.69 -0.96
C PHE A 92 -2.13 -6.13 -1.58
N ALA A 93 -3.21 -6.16 -0.81
CA ALA A 93 -4.53 -6.57 -1.30
C ALA A 93 -5.03 -5.63 -2.42
N VAL A 94 -4.90 -4.33 -2.23
CA VAL A 94 -5.26 -3.32 -3.24
C VAL A 94 -4.41 -3.47 -4.49
N ASP A 95 -3.08 -3.63 -4.36
CA ASP A 95 -2.18 -3.78 -5.51
C ASP A 95 -2.50 -5.04 -6.32
N ILE A 96 -2.82 -6.16 -5.67
CA ILE A 96 -3.25 -7.41 -6.32
C ILE A 96 -4.54 -7.19 -7.12
N LEU A 97 -5.50 -6.43 -6.60
CA LEU A 97 -6.73 -6.11 -7.33
C LEU A 97 -6.45 -5.34 -8.62
N PHE A 98 -5.59 -4.30 -8.55
CA PHE A 98 -5.19 -3.56 -9.73
C PHE A 98 -4.35 -4.40 -10.71
N ALA A 99 -3.49 -5.29 -10.20
CA ALA A 99 -2.75 -6.23 -11.03
C ALA A 99 -3.70 -7.20 -11.78
N CYS A 100 -4.72 -7.72 -11.12
CA CYS A 100 -5.73 -8.55 -11.77
C CYS A 100 -6.56 -7.78 -12.80
N LEU A 101 -6.82 -6.49 -12.56
CA LEU A 101 -7.49 -5.63 -13.54
C LEU A 101 -6.63 -5.45 -14.80
N SER A 102 -5.30 -5.38 -14.65
CA SER A 102 -4.38 -5.23 -15.79
C SER A 102 -4.40 -6.44 -16.73
N ILE A 103 -4.70 -7.65 -16.22
CA ILE A 103 -4.85 -8.85 -17.05
C ILE A 103 -6.07 -8.73 -17.98
N LYS A 104 -7.19 -8.23 -17.44
CA LYS A 104 -8.43 -8.07 -18.21
C LYS A 104 -8.32 -7.00 -19.29
N LEU A 105 -7.57 -5.95 -19.03
CA LEU A 105 -7.38 -4.81 -19.94
C LEU A 105 -6.06 -4.97 -20.68
N ARG A 106 -6.01 -5.92 -21.61
CA ARG A 106 -4.84 -6.29 -22.42
C ARG A 106 -4.01 -5.06 -22.85
N ASN A 107 -2.69 -5.14 -22.67
CA ASN A 107 -1.70 -4.11 -23.08
C ASN A 107 -1.87 -2.71 -22.47
N MET A 108 -2.69 -2.55 -21.41
CA MET A 108 -2.89 -1.27 -20.74
C MET A 108 -2.24 -1.19 -19.33
N ASN A 109 -1.20 -1.99 -19.08
CA ASN A 109 -0.56 -2.06 -17.76
C ASN A 109 -0.06 -0.69 -17.27
N TRP A 110 0.54 0.08 -18.17
CA TRP A 110 1.01 1.43 -17.84
C TRP A 110 -0.13 2.35 -17.41
N LEU A 111 -1.28 2.26 -18.10
CA LEU A 111 -2.47 3.07 -17.78
C LEU A 111 -3.04 2.69 -16.40
N ILE A 112 -3.16 1.40 -16.14
CA ILE A 112 -3.67 0.91 -14.85
C ILE A 112 -2.74 1.29 -13.70
N SER A 113 -1.42 1.17 -13.90
CA SER A 113 -0.43 1.62 -12.91
C SER A 113 -0.52 3.12 -12.65
N ARG A 114 -0.78 3.93 -13.68
CA ARG A 114 -1.00 5.37 -13.52
C ARG A 114 -2.30 5.70 -12.81
N ILE A 115 -3.39 5.02 -13.18
CA ILE A 115 -4.70 5.18 -12.50
C ILE A 115 -4.57 4.78 -11.03
N ARG A 116 -3.96 3.63 -10.74
CA ARG A 116 -3.70 3.19 -9.36
C ARG A 116 -2.90 4.23 -8.60
N GLY A 117 -1.79 4.70 -9.17
CA GLY A 117 -0.95 5.72 -8.55
C GLY A 117 -1.74 7.00 -8.26
N ALA A 118 -2.52 7.50 -9.22
CA ALA A 118 -3.35 8.67 -9.04
C ALA A 118 -4.39 8.48 -7.93
N VAL A 119 -5.11 7.35 -7.95
CA VAL A 119 -6.13 7.03 -6.94
C VAL A 119 -5.51 6.95 -5.55
N VAL A 120 -4.42 6.17 -5.38
CA VAL A 120 -3.76 6.04 -4.09
C VAL A 120 -3.21 7.40 -3.63
N THR A 121 -2.53 8.16 -4.48
CA THR A 121 -1.95 9.46 -4.09
C THR A 121 -3.01 10.47 -3.67
N LEU A 122 -4.13 10.54 -4.39
CA LEU A 122 -5.21 11.50 -4.10
C LEU A 122 -6.00 11.11 -2.84
N PHE A 123 -6.30 9.82 -2.68
CA PHE A 123 -7.24 9.36 -1.65
C PHE A 123 -6.58 8.82 -0.38
N SER A 124 -5.27 8.49 -0.41
CA SER A 124 -4.59 7.96 0.77
C SER A 124 -4.24 9.02 1.83
N GLY A 125 -4.23 10.30 1.44
CA GLY A 125 -3.83 11.37 2.35
C GLY A 125 -2.32 11.44 2.62
N THR A 126 -1.49 10.75 1.85
CA THR A 126 -0.02 10.77 2.01
C THR A 126 0.59 12.11 1.65
N VAL A 127 0.05 12.79 0.62
CA VAL A 127 0.52 14.10 0.14
C VAL A 127 -0.15 15.23 0.92
N ILE A 128 -1.47 15.19 1.00
CA ILE A 128 -2.27 16.17 1.74
C ILE A 128 -2.99 15.43 2.86
N PRO A 129 -2.70 15.74 4.14
CA PRO A 129 -3.42 15.13 5.25
C PRO A 129 -4.93 15.31 5.08
N ILE A 130 -5.68 14.23 5.22
CA ILE A 130 -7.15 14.23 4.99
C ILE A 130 -7.86 15.29 5.85
N LYS A 131 -7.39 15.53 7.07
CA LYS A 131 -7.91 16.59 7.95
C LYS A 131 -7.79 18.01 7.44
N LEU A 132 -6.95 18.25 6.41
CA LEU A 132 -6.81 19.58 5.81
C LEU A 132 -7.75 19.79 4.62
N LEU A 133 -8.58 18.80 4.29
CA LEU A 133 -9.54 18.93 3.20
C LEU A 133 -10.71 19.83 3.61
N PRO A 134 -11.05 20.82 2.75
CA PRO A 134 -12.15 21.74 3.02
C PRO A 134 -13.52 21.08 2.81
N PHE A 135 -14.59 21.77 3.22
CA PHE A 135 -16.01 21.45 2.94
C PHE A 135 -16.52 20.14 3.58
N GLY A 136 -15.94 19.67 4.69
CA GLY A 136 -16.37 18.42 5.34
C GLY A 136 -15.97 17.15 4.58
N LEU A 137 -15.09 17.27 3.57
CA LEU A 137 -14.55 16.12 2.84
C LEU A 137 -13.67 15.24 3.72
N ASP A 138 -13.11 15.78 4.77
CA ASP A 138 -12.28 15.07 5.75
C ASP A 138 -13.07 13.93 6.43
N GLU A 139 -14.33 14.16 6.83
CA GLU A 139 -15.17 13.13 7.43
C GLU A 139 -15.55 12.03 6.43
N ALA A 140 -15.95 12.40 5.21
CA ALA A 140 -16.30 11.44 4.18
C ALA A 140 -15.11 10.59 3.75
N MET A 141 -13.93 11.21 3.63
CA MET A 141 -12.70 10.53 3.21
C MET A 141 -12.03 9.70 4.32
N LYS A 142 -12.31 9.96 5.58
CA LYS A 142 -11.76 9.23 6.72
C LYS A 142 -12.10 7.73 6.70
N TYR A 143 -13.31 7.39 6.25
CA TYR A 143 -13.82 6.01 6.29
C TYR A 143 -13.57 5.21 5.02
N GLN A 144 -12.96 5.78 3.98
CA GLN A 144 -12.65 5.06 2.75
C GLN A 144 -11.41 4.16 2.90
N PRO A 145 -11.27 3.09 2.09
CA PRO A 145 -10.16 2.14 2.21
C PRO A 145 -8.79 2.76 1.94
N PHE A 146 -8.70 3.76 1.06
CA PHE A 146 -7.42 4.39 0.71
C PHE A 146 -6.87 5.25 1.85
N ALA A 147 -7.71 5.87 2.68
CA ALA A 147 -7.27 6.58 3.88
C ALA A 147 -6.53 5.65 4.85
N SER A 148 -6.94 4.39 4.89
CA SER A 148 -6.30 3.34 5.68
C SER A 148 -4.91 2.95 5.18
N LEU A 149 -4.56 3.28 3.91
CA LEU A 149 -3.24 3.01 3.34
C LEU A 149 -2.18 4.05 3.75
N GLY A 150 -2.53 5.32 3.81
CA GLY A 150 -1.54 6.36 4.03
C GLY A 150 -1.80 7.21 5.27
N SER A 151 -2.98 7.84 5.31
CA SER A 151 -3.34 8.75 6.38
C SER A 151 -3.41 8.09 7.76
N ALA A 152 -3.84 6.83 7.84
CA ALA A 152 -4.03 6.13 9.11
C ALA A 152 -2.75 6.04 9.96
N PRO A 153 -1.65 5.39 9.51
CA PRO A 153 -0.44 5.29 10.31
C PRO A 153 0.19 6.67 10.58
N LEU A 154 0.15 7.58 9.61
CA LEU A 154 0.72 8.93 9.76
C LEU A 154 -0.04 9.76 10.81
N SER A 155 -1.37 9.64 10.85
CA SER A 155 -2.22 10.37 11.80
C SER A 155 -2.09 9.81 13.22
N ILE A 156 -1.93 8.49 13.38
CA ILE A 156 -1.64 7.87 14.68
C ILE A 156 -0.26 8.29 15.19
N PHE A 157 0.75 8.30 14.30
CA PHE A 157 2.10 8.73 14.66
C PHE A 157 2.13 10.17 15.16
N THR A 158 1.41 11.06 14.49
CA THR A 158 1.36 12.49 14.83
C THR A 158 0.36 12.82 15.95
N GLY A 159 -0.42 11.85 16.44
CA GLY A 159 -1.45 12.05 17.46
C GLY A 159 -2.67 12.85 16.96
N ILE A 160 -2.84 12.96 15.66
CA ILE A 160 -3.96 13.71 15.04
C ILE A 160 -5.26 12.90 15.08
N ALA A 161 -5.19 11.57 14.99
CA ALA A 161 -6.36 10.67 14.98
C ALA A 161 -6.34 9.75 16.19
N ASP A 162 -7.54 9.33 16.63
CA ASP A 162 -7.68 8.27 17.61
C ASP A 162 -7.18 6.94 17.05
N ALA A 163 -6.30 6.28 17.81
CA ALA A 163 -5.68 5.04 17.36
C ALA A 163 -6.68 3.89 17.28
N GLY A 164 -7.64 3.83 18.23
CA GLY A 164 -8.63 2.75 18.30
C GLY A 164 -9.57 2.77 17.09
N GLU A 165 -10.17 3.93 16.81
CA GLU A 165 -11.07 4.11 15.68
C GLU A 165 -10.37 3.85 14.34
N THR A 166 -9.16 4.39 14.21
CA THR A 166 -8.37 4.26 12.98
C THR A 166 -7.97 2.81 12.69
N ILE A 167 -7.50 2.07 13.71
CA ILE A 167 -7.16 0.65 13.57
C ILE A 167 -8.41 -0.18 13.29
N ALA A 168 -9.54 0.11 13.94
CA ALA A 168 -10.79 -0.60 13.66
C ALA A 168 -11.20 -0.46 12.18
N ALA A 169 -11.11 0.74 11.62
CA ALA A 169 -11.36 0.97 10.20
C ALA A 169 -10.38 0.19 9.30
N GLN A 170 -9.08 0.19 9.63
CA GLN A 170 -8.08 -0.59 8.89
C GLN A 170 -8.36 -2.10 8.93
N VAL A 171 -8.73 -2.64 10.07
CA VAL A 171 -9.08 -4.06 10.24
C VAL A 171 -10.31 -4.40 9.39
N ILE A 172 -11.37 -3.59 9.46
CA ILE A 172 -12.59 -3.79 8.66
C ILE A 172 -12.25 -3.82 7.16
N TRP A 173 -11.51 -2.83 6.66
CA TRP A 173 -11.13 -2.79 5.25
C TRP A 173 -10.22 -3.94 4.86
N THR A 174 -9.30 -4.34 5.72
CA THR A 174 -8.42 -5.51 5.47
C THR A 174 -9.26 -6.78 5.34
N LEU A 175 -10.23 -6.99 6.24
CA LEU A 175 -11.14 -8.15 6.22
C LEU A 175 -12.07 -8.17 5.00
N ILE A 176 -12.39 -7.01 4.43
CA ILE A 176 -13.21 -6.92 3.22
C ILE A 176 -12.36 -7.11 1.95
N ILE A 177 -11.24 -6.39 1.86
CA ILE A 177 -10.48 -6.31 0.60
C ILE A 177 -9.61 -7.55 0.39
N TRP A 178 -9.08 -8.20 1.45
CA TRP A 178 -8.28 -9.42 1.30
C TRP A 178 -9.05 -10.59 0.68
N PRO A 179 -10.23 -10.99 1.17
CA PRO A 179 -11.01 -12.04 0.53
C PRO A 179 -11.39 -11.70 -0.91
N LEU A 180 -11.72 -10.43 -1.18
CA LEU A 180 -12.01 -9.96 -2.53
C LEU A 180 -10.78 -10.10 -3.45
N ALA A 181 -9.60 -9.70 -2.98
CA ALA A 181 -8.35 -9.82 -3.73
C ALA A 181 -8.01 -11.29 -4.02
N LEU A 182 -8.16 -12.17 -3.04
CA LEU A 182 -7.93 -13.61 -3.21
C LEU A 182 -8.93 -14.23 -4.21
N TYR A 183 -10.20 -13.86 -4.13
CA TYR A 183 -11.23 -14.33 -5.06
C TYR A 183 -10.94 -13.86 -6.49
N VAL A 184 -10.68 -12.58 -6.69
CA VAL A 184 -10.36 -12.03 -8.02
C VAL A 184 -9.07 -12.62 -8.56
N PHE A 185 -8.05 -12.80 -7.72
CA PHE A 185 -6.80 -13.43 -8.11
C PHE A 185 -6.99 -14.88 -8.55
N SER A 186 -7.75 -15.68 -7.79
CA SER A 186 -8.04 -17.08 -8.15
C SER A 186 -8.76 -17.18 -9.51
N LYS A 187 -9.75 -16.33 -9.73
CA LYS A 187 -10.48 -16.29 -11.01
C LYS A 187 -9.63 -15.79 -12.18
N SER A 188 -8.68 -14.89 -11.91
CA SER A 188 -7.77 -14.38 -12.94
C SER A 188 -6.72 -15.42 -13.36
N ARG A 189 -6.41 -16.40 -12.50
CA ARG A 189 -5.50 -17.52 -12.85
C ARG A 189 -5.99 -18.34 -14.04
N GLU A 190 -7.30 -18.59 -14.13
CA GLU A 190 -7.88 -19.35 -15.25
C GLU A 190 -7.66 -18.64 -16.59
N GLY A 191 -7.72 -17.30 -16.60
CA GLY A 191 -7.41 -16.49 -17.77
C GLY A 191 -5.93 -16.49 -18.16
N MET A 192 -5.02 -16.61 -17.20
CA MET A 192 -3.57 -16.61 -17.46
C MET A 192 -3.10 -17.89 -18.17
N VAL A 193 -3.65 -19.04 -17.78
CA VAL A 193 -3.31 -20.34 -18.40
C VAL A 193 -3.77 -20.39 -19.86
N SER A 194 -4.86 -19.72 -20.19
CA SER A 194 -5.40 -19.64 -21.56
C SER A 194 -4.56 -18.79 -22.52
N TYR A 195 -3.59 -18.02 -22.04
CA TYR A 195 -2.77 -17.10 -22.87
C TYR A 195 -1.31 -17.54 -23.04
N GLY A 196 -0.88 -18.60 -22.37
CA GLY A 196 0.51 -19.11 -22.40
C GLY A 196 0.64 -20.48 -23.09
N GLY A 197 -0.39 -20.96 -23.76
CA GLY A 197 -0.39 -22.20 -24.55
C GLY A 197 -0.51 -21.93 -26.02
#